data_f9f4ed6f6d0662453f0774f0e2e73406
#
_entry.id   f9f4ed6f6d0662453f0774f0e2e73406
#
_cell.length_a   1.000
_cell.length_b   1.000
_cell.length_c   1.000
_cell.angle_alpha   90.00
_cell.angle_beta   90.00
_cell.angle_gamma   90.00
#
_symmetry.space_group_name_H-M   'P 1'
#
loop_
_entity.id
_entity.type
_entity.pdbx_description
1 polymer ?
#
loop_
_entity_poly.entity_id
_entity_poly.type
_entity_poly.pdbx_seq_one_letter_code
_entity_poly.pdbx_strand_id
1 'polypeptide(L)'
;MKILPALAFCLGAFVAPLSAAPLADIPFQTAAGKTESLKDFAGKVVLVVNVASRCGFTKQYPALEQLYKTYGPDKFVVLAFPANDFNGQEPGTNDEIQKFCTGTFGITFPIFAKIHVVGAQQAPLYAALTGPEAKFPGAIKWNFTKFLIGRDGRVLARFEPPVKPDDTQVVAAIETALK
;
A
#
# COMPACT_ATOMS: atom_id res chain seq x y z
N MET A 1 20.12 -46.73 52.66
CA MET A 1 20.52 -45.50 51.94
C MET A 1 19.63 -45.38 50.67
N LYS A 2 18.55 -44.60 50.73
CA LYS A 2 17.57 -44.49 49.61
C LYS A 2 17.91 -43.23 48.82
N ILE A 3 18.25 -43.42 47.57
CA ILE A 3 18.57 -42.33 46.62
C ILE A 3 17.25 -41.91 45.94
N LEU A 4 16.79 -40.66 46.15
CA LEU A 4 15.66 -40.06 45.41
C LEU A 4 16.18 -39.55 44.08
N PRO A 5 15.48 -39.78 42.98
CA PRO A 5 15.81 -39.11 41.70
C PRO A 5 15.30 -37.68 41.69
N ALA A 6 16.18 -36.75 41.34
CA ALA A 6 15.85 -35.33 41.10
C ALA A 6 15.08 -35.22 39.77
N LEU A 7 13.84 -34.77 39.84
CA LEU A 7 13.02 -34.44 38.67
C LEU A 7 13.47 -33.07 38.12
N ALA A 8 14.15 -33.05 36.98
CA ALA A 8 14.50 -31.82 36.26
C ALA A 8 13.25 -31.29 35.53
N PHE A 9 12.73 -30.17 35.99
CA PHE A 9 11.61 -29.45 35.39
C PHE A 9 12.18 -28.58 34.26
N CYS A 10 12.09 -29.03 32.99
CA CYS A 10 12.39 -28.19 31.83
C CYS A 10 11.26 -27.16 31.62
N LEU A 11 11.49 -25.92 32.05
CA LEU A 11 10.64 -24.78 31.62
C LEU A 11 10.86 -24.54 30.12
N GLY A 12 9.99 -25.09 29.28
CA GLY A 12 9.89 -24.76 27.91
C GLY A 12 9.33 -23.32 27.79
N ALA A 13 10.16 -22.35 27.35
CA ALA A 13 9.70 -21.02 27.04
C ALA A 13 8.76 -21.11 25.80
N PHE A 14 7.47 -20.90 26.04
CA PHE A 14 6.47 -20.82 24.99
C PHE A 14 6.62 -19.45 24.31
N VAL A 15 7.36 -19.39 23.19
CA VAL A 15 7.42 -18.20 22.33
C VAL A 15 6.13 -18.18 21.54
N ALA A 16 5.16 -17.36 21.97
CA ALA A 16 3.95 -17.10 21.19
C ALA A 16 4.35 -16.48 19.84
N PRO A 17 3.77 -16.93 18.72
CA PRO A 17 4.01 -16.29 17.42
C PRO A 17 3.57 -14.84 17.50
N LEU A 18 4.46 -13.92 17.13
CA LEU A 18 4.14 -12.50 17.01
C LEU A 18 3.17 -12.39 15.83
N SER A 19 1.87 -12.26 16.13
CA SER A 19 0.85 -12.05 15.10
C SER A 19 1.15 -10.74 14.39
N ALA A 20 1.30 -10.78 13.06
CA ALA A 20 1.45 -9.56 12.25
C ALA A 20 0.23 -8.65 12.50
N ALA A 21 0.48 -7.34 12.61
CA ALA A 21 -0.60 -6.38 12.77
C ALA A 21 -1.58 -6.47 11.57
N PRO A 22 -2.89 -6.37 11.81
CA PRO A 22 -3.87 -6.31 10.72
C PRO A 22 -3.48 -5.22 9.71
N LEU A 23 -3.67 -5.48 8.42
CA LEU A 23 -3.32 -4.53 7.35
C LEU A 23 -3.89 -3.13 7.60
N ALA A 24 -5.10 -3.06 8.17
CA ALA A 24 -5.77 -1.81 8.50
C ALA A 24 -5.04 -0.97 9.57
N ASP A 25 -4.25 -1.59 10.44
CA ASP A 25 -3.59 -0.94 11.56
C ASP A 25 -2.16 -0.46 11.25
N ILE A 26 -1.64 -0.83 10.10
CA ILE A 26 -0.27 -0.51 9.71
C ILE A 26 -0.14 0.99 9.45
N PRO A 27 0.70 1.70 10.25
CA PRO A 27 0.86 3.14 10.10
C PRO A 27 1.70 3.51 8.88
N PHE A 28 1.36 4.64 8.27
CA PHE A 28 2.15 5.33 7.25
C PHE A 28 2.05 6.85 7.43
N GLN A 29 2.97 7.60 6.82
CA GLN A 29 3.06 9.05 7.01
C GLN A 29 2.48 9.79 5.80
N THR A 30 1.69 10.85 6.06
CA THR A 30 1.38 11.86 5.04
C THR A 30 2.65 12.62 4.64
N ALA A 31 2.64 13.35 3.53
CA ALA A 31 3.75 14.20 3.11
C ALA A 31 4.13 15.24 4.18
N ALA A 32 3.16 15.67 5.01
CA ALA A 32 3.35 16.60 6.12
C ALA A 32 3.80 15.93 7.43
N GLY A 33 4.02 14.61 7.45
CA GLY A 33 4.49 13.86 8.62
C GLY A 33 3.40 13.45 9.61
N LYS A 34 2.11 13.62 9.30
CA LYS A 34 1.01 13.09 10.12
C LYS A 34 0.94 11.56 9.92
N THR A 35 0.77 10.81 11.02
CA THR A 35 0.55 9.36 10.94
C THR A 35 -0.90 9.07 10.61
N GLU A 36 -1.11 8.22 9.61
CA GLU A 36 -2.40 7.65 9.20
C GLU A 36 -2.26 6.14 8.98
N SER A 37 -3.37 5.46 8.77
CA SER A 37 -3.46 4.03 8.46
C SER A 37 -4.67 3.77 7.55
N LEU A 38 -4.85 2.55 7.08
CA LEU A 38 -6.06 2.22 6.29
C LEU A 38 -7.36 2.35 7.10
N LYS A 39 -7.29 2.39 8.45
CA LYS A 39 -8.47 2.67 9.29
C LYS A 39 -9.07 4.05 9.06
N ASP A 40 -8.24 5.04 8.72
CA ASP A 40 -8.70 6.40 8.42
C ASP A 40 -9.55 6.46 7.14
N PHE A 41 -9.51 5.38 6.34
CA PHE A 41 -10.28 5.19 5.12
C PHE A 41 -11.32 4.06 5.24
N ALA A 42 -11.67 3.65 6.45
CA ALA A 42 -12.62 2.57 6.69
C ALA A 42 -13.97 2.83 6.00
N GLY A 43 -14.56 1.78 5.43
CA GLY A 43 -15.82 1.86 4.68
C GLY A 43 -15.70 2.37 3.25
N LYS A 44 -14.51 2.79 2.82
CA LYS A 44 -14.20 3.15 1.42
C LYS A 44 -13.53 1.99 0.69
N VAL A 45 -13.69 1.95 -0.62
CA VAL A 45 -12.83 1.17 -1.50
C VAL A 45 -11.54 1.96 -1.70
N VAL A 46 -10.39 1.31 -1.48
CA VAL A 46 -9.07 1.97 -1.51
C VAL A 46 -8.23 1.40 -2.64
N LEU A 47 -7.63 2.26 -3.46
CA LEU A 47 -6.63 1.89 -4.45
C LEU A 47 -5.25 2.39 -4.00
N VAL A 48 -4.42 1.49 -3.46
CA VAL A 48 -3.03 1.78 -3.08
C VAL A 48 -2.14 1.67 -4.30
N VAL A 49 -1.33 2.70 -4.59
CA VAL A 49 -0.46 2.76 -5.77
C VAL A 49 0.92 3.27 -5.39
N ASN A 50 1.99 2.55 -5.75
CA ASN A 50 3.34 3.12 -5.67
C ASN A 50 3.63 3.93 -6.94
N VAL A 51 4.07 5.17 -6.78
CA VAL A 51 4.17 6.15 -7.85
C VAL A 51 5.58 6.72 -7.98
N ALA A 52 5.88 7.32 -9.14
CA ALA A 52 7.12 8.05 -9.38
C ALA A 52 6.93 9.12 -10.45
N SER A 53 7.64 10.27 -10.27
CA SER A 53 7.53 11.45 -11.14
C SER A 53 8.23 11.30 -12.50
N ARG A 54 9.29 10.46 -12.57
CA ARG A 54 10.15 10.31 -13.78
C ARG A 54 10.02 8.94 -14.44
N CYS A 55 8.85 8.33 -14.36
CA CYS A 55 8.56 7.01 -14.89
C CYS A 55 7.76 7.10 -16.21
N GLY A 56 7.96 6.15 -17.13
CA GLY A 56 7.12 6.05 -18.32
C GLY A 56 5.62 5.84 -18.02
N PHE A 57 5.30 5.31 -16.83
CA PHE A 57 3.93 5.12 -16.36
C PHE A 57 3.34 6.34 -15.63
N THR A 58 4.08 7.44 -15.42
CA THR A 58 3.60 8.68 -14.80
C THR A 58 2.37 9.25 -15.54
N LYS A 59 2.26 8.97 -16.84
CA LYS A 59 1.07 9.25 -17.66
C LYS A 59 -0.23 8.57 -17.20
N GLN A 60 -0.19 7.69 -16.19
CA GLN A 60 -1.38 7.11 -15.57
C GLN A 60 -2.03 8.03 -14.52
N TYR A 61 -1.37 9.09 -14.07
CA TYR A 61 -1.94 10.01 -13.07
C TYR A 61 -3.31 10.59 -13.46
N PRO A 62 -3.53 11.09 -14.70
CA PRO A 62 -4.85 11.60 -15.10
C PRO A 62 -5.97 10.56 -14.98
N ALA A 63 -5.69 9.31 -15.31
CA ALA A 63 -6.67 8.23 -15.19
C ALA A 63 -6.96 7.87 -13.71
N LEU A 64 -5.96 7.91 -12.82
CA LEU A 64 -6.16 7.76 -11.37
C LEU A 64 -7.03 8.89 -10.81
N GLU A 65 -6.77 10.13 -11.22
CA GLU A 65 -7.56 11.30 -10.82
C GLU A 65 -9.00 11.21 -11.34
N GLN A 66 -9.19 10.73 -12.56
CA GLN A 66 -10.52 10.52 -13.13
C GLN A 66 -11.31 9.48 -12.33
N LEU A 67 -10.71 8.35 -11.93
CA LEU A 67 -11.36 7.37 -11.07
C LEU A 67 -11.75 7.98 -9.72
N TYR A 68 -10.83 8.72 -9.10
CA TYR A 68 -11.08 9.39 -7.82
C TYR A 68 -12.27 10.35 -7.88
N LYS A 69 -12.33 11.17 -8.95
CA LYS A 69 -13.44 12.10 -9.18
C LYS A 69 -14.76 11.39 -9.52
N THR A 70 -14.69 10.33 -10.32
CA THR A 70 -15.90 9.60 -10.78
C THR A 70 -16.63 8.91 -9.64
N TYR A 71 -15.90 8.22 -8.76
CA TYR A 71 -16.50 7.45 -7.67
C TYR A 71 -16.70 8.28 -6.40
N GLY A 72 -16.05 9.44 -6.30
CA GLY A 72 -16.14 10.39 -5.20
C GLY A 72 -15.39 9.98 -3.93
N PRO A 73 -14.87 10.97 -3.18
CA PRO A 73 -13.98 10.73 -2.03
C PRO A 73 -14.65 10.02 -0.86
N ASP A 74 -16.00 10.02 -0.81
CA ASP A 74 -16.75 9.35 0.26
C ASP A 74 -16.83 7.84 0.10
N LYS A 75 -16.70 7.32 -1.13
CA LYS A 75 -16.86 5.90 -1.46
C LYS A 75 -15.57 5.24 -1.92
N PHE A 76 -14.69 6.01 -2.56
CA PHE A 76 -13.46 5.51 -3.17
C PHE A 76 -12.32 6.50 -2.94
N VAL A 77 -11.12 5.97 -2.71
CA VAL A 77 -9.92 6.79 -2.56
C VAL A 77 -8.71 6.14 -3.23
N VAL A 78 -7.88 6.96 -3.85
CA VAL A 78 -6.53 6.58 -4.30
C VAL A 78 -5.53 7.03 -3.25
N LEU A 79 -4.68 6.11 -2.77
CA LEU A 79 -3.58 6.42 -1.86
C LEU A 79 -2.27 6.24 -2.63
N ALA A 80 -1.62 7.34 -2.99
CA ALA A 80 -0.38 7.33 -3.75
C ALA A 80 0.83 7.38 -2.82
N PHE A 81 1.71 6.40 -2.96
CA PHE A 81 2.96 6.29 -2.20
C PHE A 81 4.16 6.48 -3.14
N PRO A 82 4.81 7.65 -3.13
CA PRO A 82 6.04 7.87 -3.90
C PRO A 82 7.14 6.87 -3.50
N ALA A 83 7.84 6.30 -4.48
CA ALA A 83 8.91 5.33 -4.25
C ALA A 83 10.07 5.53 -5.22
N ASN A 84 11.30 5.61 -4.67
CA ASN A 84 12.51 5.84 -5.45
C ASN A 84 13.31 4.56 -5.75
N ASP A 85 12.71 3.39 -5.50
CA ASP A 85 13.39 2.09 -5.56
C ASP A 85 13.71 1.63 -6.99
N PHE A 86 13.02 2.19 -7.98
CA PHE A 86 13.16 1.80 -9.39
C PHE A 86 13.90 2.87 -10.18
N ASN A 87 15.20 2.65 -10.40
CA ASN A 87 16.09 3.50 -11.18
C ASN A 87 16.14 4.97 -10.73
N GLY A 88 15.89 5.26 -9.43
CA GLY A 88 15.92 6.62 -8.93
C GLY A 88 14.88 7.54 -9.57
N GLN A 89 13.72 7.00 -9.97
CA GLN A 89 12.70 7.75 -10.72
C GLN A 89 11.83 8.67 -9.85
N GLU A 90 12.06 8.70 -8.51
CA GLU A 90 11.40 9.62 -7.58
C GLU A 90 12.42 10.35 -6.68
N PRO A 91 13.33 11.17 -7.25
CA PRO A 91 14.41 11.78 -6.48
C PRO A 91 13.96 12.94 -5.59
N GLY A 92 12.81 13.58 -5.87
CA GLY A 92 12.31 14.77 -5.21
C GLY A 92 12.04 14.58 -3.70
N THR A 93 11.99 15.67 -2.97
CA THR A 93 11.43 15.73 -1.61
C THR A 93 9.92 15.53 -1.64
N ASN A 94 9.29 15.28 -0.49
CA ASN A 94 7.82 15.14 -0.42
C ASN A 94 7.10 16.40 -0.98
N ASP A 95 7.61 17.60 -0.66
CA ASP A 95 7.05 18.86 -1.12
C ASP A 95 7.18 19.04 -2.65
N GLU A 96 8.33 18.67 -3.22
CA GLU A 96 8.55 18.73 -4.67
C GLU A 96 7.64 17.74 -5.42
N ILE A 97 7.47 16.53 -4.88
CA ILE A 97 6.57 15.51 -5.43
C ILE A 97 5.12 16.01 -5.39
N GLN A 98 4.70 16.57 -4.24
CA GLN A 98 3.36 17.13 -4.08
C GLN A 98 3.10 18.23 -5.12
N LYS A 99 4.03 19.20 -5.25
CA LYS A 99 3.93 20.28 -6.23
C LYS A 99 3.91 19.78 -7.68
N PHE A 100 4.72 18.78 -7.99
CA PHE A 100 4.73 18.15 -9.31
C PHE A 100 3.38 17.49 -9.62
N CYS A 101 2.85 16.67 -8.73
CA CYS A 101 1.59 15.95 -8.95
C CYS A 101 0.40 16.91 -9.07
N THR A 102 0.31 17.90 -8.17
CA THR A 102 -0.78 18.89 -8.20
C THR A 102 -0.65 19.86 -9.36
N GLY A 103 0.55 20.39 -9.61
CA GLY A 103 0.79 21.41 -10.64
C GLY A 103 0.76 20.85 -12.06
N THR A 104 1.26 19.61 -12.27
CA THR A 104 1.35 19.02 -13.62
C THR A 104 0.10 18.25 -14.01
N PHE A 105 -0.50 17.52 -13.05
CA PHE A 105 -1.62 16.60 -13.33
C PHE A 105 -2.93 16.99 -12.62
N GLY A 106 -2.93 18.05 -11.81
CA GLY A 106 -4.13 18.48 -11.08
C GLY A 106 -4.61 17.43 -10.08
N ILE A 107 -3.70 16.65 -9.47
CA ILE A 107 -4.03 15.57 -8.55
C ILE A 107 -4.67 16.15 -7.28
N THR A 108 -5.81 15.56 -6.89
CA THR A 108 -6.57 15.94 -5.68
C THR A 108 -6.70 14.79 -4.67
N PHE A 109 -6.36 13.56 -5.05
CA PHE A 109 -6.28 12.44 -4.11
C PHE A 109 -5.03 12.50 -3.22
N PRO A 110 -5.02 11.82 -2.05
CA PRO A 110 -3.90 11.82 -1.11
C PRO A 110 -2.60 11.29 -1.71
N ILE A 111 -1.51 12.06 -1.53
CA ILE A 111 -0.14 11.68 -1.81
C ILE A 111 0.61 11.64 -0.48
N PHE A 112 1.15 10.46 -0.14
CA PHE A 112 1.83 10.22 1.12
C PHE A 112 3.33 10.54 1.07
N ALA A 113 4.00 10.39 2.20
CA ALA A 113 5.45 10.51 2.27
C ALA A 113 6.11 9.41 1.41
N LYS A 114 7.27 9.74 0.83
CA LYS A 114 8.08 8.80 0.07
C LYS A 114 8.51 7.62 0.95
N ILE A 115 8.35 6.41 0.44
CA ILE A 115 8.65 5.16 1.13
C ILE A 115 9.50 4.24 0.24
N HIS A 116 10.01 3.16 0.84
CA HIS A 116 10.54 2.01 0.10
C HIS A 116 9.44 0.95 -0.08
N VAL A 117 9.29 0.43 -1.29
CA VAL A 117 8.30 -0.61 -1.60
C VAL A 117 8.93 -1.98 -1.84
N VAL A 118 10.27 -2.05 -1.84
CA VAL A 118 11.08 -3.27 -1.94
C VAL A 118 12.36 -3.16 -1.09
N GLY A 119 13.05 -4.28 -0.90
CA GLY A 119 14.34 -4.34 -0.21
C GLY A 119 14.25 -4.36 1.31
N ALA A 120 15.42 -4.25 1.98
CA ALA A 120 15.51 -4.38 3.44
C ALA A 120 14.78 -3.27 4.22
N GLN A 121 14.54 -2.12 3.59
CA GLN A 121 13.82 -0.98 4.17
C GLN A 121 12.36 -0.89 3.71
N GLN A 122 11.82 -1.98 3.13
CA GLN A 122 10.44 -2.01 2.65
C GLN A 122 9.46 -1.58 3.75
N ALA A 123 8.60 -0.61 3.41
CA ALA A 123 7.59 -0.11 4.34
C ALA A 123 6.63 -1.23 4.78
N PRO A 124 6.20 -1.25 6.07
CA PRO A 124 5.36 -2.31 6.62
C PRO A 124 4.07 -2.55 5.82
N LEU A 125 3.43 -1.50 5.29
CA LEU A 125 2.26 -1.63 4.42
C LEU A 125 2.57 -2.50 3.19
N TYR A 126 3.68 -2.23 2.49
CA TYR A 126 4.06 -2.98 1.31
C TYR A 126 4.58 -4.38 1.66
N ALA A 127 5.23 -4.55 2.81
CA ALA A 127 5.59 -5.88 3.30
C ALA A 127 4.34 -6.75 3.54
N ALA A 128 3.28 -6.18 4.12
CA ALA A 128 2.01 -6.88 4.32
C ALA A 128 1.26 -7.17 3.00
N LEU A 129 1.34 -6.27 2.01
CA LEU A 129 0.69 -6.43 0.70
C LEU A 129 1.38 -7.45 -0.21
N THR A 130 2.68 -7.73 0.01
CA THR A 130 3.52 -8.51 -0.91
C THR A 130 4.19 -9.72 -0.27
N GLY A 131 4.11 -9.85 1.05
CA GLY A 131 4.71 -10.95 1.81
C GLY A 131 4.13 -12.31 1.49
N PRO A 132 4.73 -13.40 2.00
CA PRO A 132 4.29 -14.76 1.68
C PRO A 132 2.85 -15.06 2.09
N GLU A 133 2.35 -14.42 3.15
CA GLU A 133 0.99 -14.59 3.65
C GLU A 133 -0.03 -13.62 2.99
N ALA A 134 0.43 -12.73 2.09
CA ALA A 134 -0.46 -11.82 1.39
C ALA A 134 -1.35 -12.56 0.39
N LYS A 135 -2.54 -12.02 0.13
CA LYS A 135 -3.44 -12.60 -0.88
C LYS A 135 -2.85 -12.61 -2.30
N PHE A 136 -1.99 -11.62 -2.59
CA PHE A 136 -1.28 -11.50 -3.87
C PHE A 136 0.23 -11.35 -3.62
N PRO A 137 0.92 -12.41 -3.19
CA PRO A 137 2.31 -12.36 -2.77
C PRO A 137 3.24 -12.05 -3.94
N GLY A 138 4.46 -11.64 -3.58
CA GLY A 138 5.53 -11.38 -4.54
C GLY A 138 5.91 -9.90 -4.63
N ALA A 139 7.22 -9.65 -4.79
CA ALA A 139 7.79 -8.32 -4.79
C ALA A 139 7.15 -7.40 -5.84
N ILE A 140 7.13 -6.10 -5.53
CA ILE A 140 6.78 -5.06 -6.50
C ILE A 140 7.85 -5.06 -7.59
N LYS A 141 7.41 -5.14 -8.85
CA LYS A 141 8.32 -5.22 -10.01
C LYS A 141 8.69 -3.86 -10.57
N TRP A 142 7.81 -2.87 -10.41
CA TRP A 142 8.01 -1.53 -10.94
C TRP A 142 7.05 -0.51 -10.33
N ASN A 143 7.25 0.78 -10.64
CA ASN A 143 6.32 1.85 -10.29
C ASN A 143 4.94 1.62 -10.92
N PHE A 144 3.90 2.14 -10.28
CA PHE A 144 2.49 2.04 -10.69
C PHE A 144 1.91 0.62 -10.58
N THR A 145 2.42 -0.23 -9.67
CA THR A 145 1.68 -1.41 -9.19
C THR A 145 0.54 -0.94 -8.29
N LYS A 146 -0.63 -1.54 -8.44
CA LYS A 146 -1.85 -1.14 -7.75
C LYS A 146 -2.42 -2.30 -6.95
N PHE A 147 -2.92 -2.01 -5.74
CA PHE A 147 -3.68 -2.95 -4.92
C PHE A 147 -5.05 -2.36 -4.63
N LEU A 148 -6.11 -3.11 -4.96
CA LEU A 148 -7.48 -2.76 -4.62
C LEU A 148 -7.85 -3.38 -3.28
N ILE A 149 -8.34 -2.56 -2.36
CA ILE A 149 -8.77 -2.95 -1.01
C ILE A 149 -10.24 -2.64 -0.88
N GLY A 150 -11.01 -3.61 -0.42
CA GLY A 150 -12.45 -3.48 -0.21
C GLY A 150 -12.81 -2.66 1.03
N ARG A 151 -14.09 -2.35 1.19
CA ARG A 151 -14.63 -1.62 2.35
C ARG A 151 -14.38 -2.31 3.68
N ASP A 152 -14.17 -3.62 3.66
CA ASP A 152 -13.87 -4.47 4.81
C ASP A 152 -12.35 -4.59 5.10
N GLY A 153 -11.52 -3.83 4.38
CA GLY A 153 -10.07 -3.82 4.53
C GLY A 153 -9.35 -5.02 3.88
N ARG A 154 -10.06 -5.92 3.19
CA ARG A 154 -9.44 -7.06 2.51
C ARG A 154 -8.89 -6.65 1.14
N VAL A 155 -7.69 -7.14 0.80
CA VAL A 155 -7.13 -6.95 -0.55
C VAL A 155 -7.92 -7.77 -1.55
N LEU A 156 -8.49 -7.12 -2.56
CA LEU A 156 -9.37 -7.74 -3.57
C LEU A 156 -8.63 -8.09 -4.85
N ALA A 157 -7.71 -7.22 -5.29
CA ALA A 157 -6.95 -7.41 -6.52
C ALA A 157 -5.57 -6.76 -6.44
N ARG A 158 -4.66 -7.23 -7.30
CA ARG A 158 -3.38 -6.61 -7.62
C ARG A 158 -3.30 -6.41 -9.13
N PHE A 159 -2.90 -5.22 -9.57
CA PHE A 159 -2.70 -4.90 -10.98
C PHE A 159 -1.25 -4.46 -11.21
N GLU A 160 -0.60 -5.10 -12.15
CA GLU A 160 0.77 -4.78 -12.53
C GLU A 160 0.83 -3.44 -13.30
N PRO A 161 2.00 -2.79 -13.39
CA PRO A 161 2.16 -1.45 -13.95
C PRO A 161 1.55 -1.23 -15.35
N PRO A 162 1.62 -2.17 -16.31
CA PRO A 162 1.04 -1.97 -17.65
C PRO A 162 -0.49 -1.86 -17.66
N VAL A 163 -1.16 -2.42 -16.64
CA VAL A 163 -2.62 -2.33 -16.52
C VAL A 163 -2.97 -0.89 -16.09
N LYS A 164 -3.61 -0.16 -17.00
CA LYS A 164 -3.98 1.24 -16.77
C LYS A 164 -5.13 1.36 -15.76
N PRO A 165 -5.24 2.49 -15.04
CA PRO A 165 -6.37 2.71 -14.12
C PRO A 165 -7.74 2.69 -14.81
N ASP A 166 -7.82 3.13 -16.06
CA ASP A 166 -9.02 3.15 -16.91
C ASP A 166 -9.27 1.84 -17.66
N ASP A 167 -8.45 0.81 -17.45
CA ASP A 167 -8.68 -0.52 -18.02
C ASP A 167 -9.96 -1.13 -17.46
N THR A 168 -10.72 -1.79 -18.33
CA THR A 168 -12.02 -2.40 -18.00
C THR A 168 -11.93 -3.33 -16.77
N GLN A 169 -10.85 -4.08 -16.60
CA GLN A 169 -10.68 -4.97 -15.46
C GLN A 169 -10.52 -4.20 -14.13
N VAL A 170 -9.87 -3.03 -14.14
CA VAL A 170 -9.71 -2.18 -12.94
C VAL A 170 -11.05 -1.54 -12.59
N VAL A 171 -11.70 -0.95 -13.57
CA VAL A 171 -13.03 -0.33 -13.42
C VAL A 171 -14.05 -1.33 -12.89
N ALA A 172 -14.16 -2.51 -13.50
CA ALA A 172 -15.09 -3.56 -13.08
C ALA A 172 -14.80 -4.06 -11.64
N ALA A 173 -13.52 -4.17 -11.26
CA ALA A 173 -13.14 -4.57 -9.90
C ALA A 173 -13.56 -3.50 -8.88
N ILE A 174 -13.34 -2.21 -9.18
CA ILE A 174 -13.77 -1.10 -8.33
C ILE A 174 -15.29 -1.09 -8.19
N GLU A 175 -16.03 -1.16 -9.28
CA GLU A 175 -17.49 -1.15 -9.28
C GLU A 175 -18.08 -2.34 -8.51
N THR A 176 -17.44 -3.50 -8.60
CA THR A 176 -17.83 -4.69 -7.81
C THR A 176 -17.58 -4.45 -6.32
N ALA A 177 -16.47 -3.84 -5.95
CA ALA A 177 -16.13 -3.54 -4.56
C ALA A 177 -17.01 -2.41 -3.95
N LEU A 178 -17.62 -1.57 -4.79
CA LEU A 178 -18.51 -0.48 -4.38
C LEU A 178 -19.95 -0.94 -4.10
N LYS A 179 -20.38 -2.12 -4.55
CA LYS A 179 -21.69 -2.71 -4.27
C LYS A 179 -21.78 -3.20 -2.83
#